data_73d1cac0df2874f5d4acb20138370d5f
#
_entry.id   73d1cac0df2874f5d4acb20138370d5f
#
_cell.length_a   1.000
_cell.length_b   1.000
_cell.length_c   1.000
_cell.angle_alpha   90.00
_cell.angle_beta   90.00
_cell.angle_gamma   90.00
#
_symmetry.space_group_name_H-M   'P 1'
#
loop_
_entity.id
_entity.type
_entity.pdbx_description
1 polymer ?
#
loop_
_entity_poly.entity_id
_entity_poly.type
_entity_poly.pdbx_seq_one_letter_code
_entity_poly.pdbx_strand_id
1 'polypeptide(L)'
;MTRKRVLITGGGTFLGDALAAALLAEGAEVTLLVRPDKIPPEERLGSLADRTRWYTADVWNPASLKGHGRGHAVAIHTIGGMTADPAQGLTYQYLNIVSTRNVAHMCVNGGVNRMILMSAARAPWINAGYIAAKREAEAYIERIGLANTIIRAPLVYARGHPRPLFYRLMSWLRVVPPFAWIGWQRAAPMPIDILARGVARIALEDSPGKKIYYAPDLRRRNTWSERRRGSAYITQPTAASRRPIDRIDDDAPFGWTP
;
A
#
# COMPACT_ATOMS: atom_id res chain seq x y z
N MET A 1 -18.17 -21.01 -3.11
CA MET A 1 -17.51 -19.81 -3.67
C MET A 1 -16.01 -19.97 -3.52
N THR A 2 -15.27 -19.97 -4.60
CA THR A 2 -13.80 -20.01 -4.57
C THR A 2 -13.26 -18.70 -3.98
N ARG A 3 -12.40 -18.80 -2.96
CA ARG A 3 -11.75 -17.62 -2.36
C ARG A 3 -10.88 -16.93 -3.39
N LYS A 4 -10.98 -15.61 -3.52
CA LYS A 4 -10.09 -14.85 -4.40
C LYS A 4 -8.66 -14.89 -3.86
N ARG A 5 -7.70 -15.22 -4.72
CA ARG A 5 -6.28 -15.17 -4.41
C ARG A 5 -5.73 -13.79 -4.76
N VAL A 6 -5.14 -13.12 -3.77
CA VAL A 6 -4.59 -11.77 -3.88
C VAL A 6 -3.10 -11.82 -3.60
N LEU A 7 -2.31 -11.28 -4.52
CA LEU A 7 -0.87 -11.09 -4.35
C LEU A 7 -0.62 -9.67 -3.82
N ILE A 8 0.24 -9.54 -2.81
CA ILE A 8 0.70 -8.24 -2.31
C ILE A 8 2.22 -8.18 -2.45
N THR A 9 2.73 -7.16 -3.11
CA THR A 9 4.15 -6.83 -3.06
C THR A 9 4.40 -5.92 -1.86
N GLY A 10 5.40 -6.23 -1.05
CA GLY A 10 5.72 -5.47 0.16
C GLY A 10 5.24 -6.13 1.46
N GLY A 11 5.21 -7.46 1.50
CA GLY A 11 5.08 -8.21 2.75
C GLY A 11 6.22 -7.88 3.71
N GLY A 12 5.92 -7.84 5.03
CA GLY A 12 6.85 -7.41 6.05
C GLY A 12 6.99 -5.89 6.17
N THR A 13 6.13 -5.12 5.51
CA THR A 13 6.05 -3.66 5.65
C THR A 13 4.76 -3.25 6.35
N PHE A 14 4.76 -2.07 6.96
CA PHE A 14 3.60 -1.52 7.65
C PHE A 14 2.31 -1.54 6.81
N LEU A 15 2.40 -1.13 5.55
CA LEU A 15 1.23 -1.11 4.66
C LEU A 15 0.88 -2.50 4.13
N GLY A 16 1.87 -3.29 3.72
CA GLY A 16 1.65 -4.62 3.17
C GLY A 16 1.00 -5.56 4.18
N ASP A 17 1.47 -5.54 5.42
CA ASP A 17 0.96 -6.40 6.49
C ASP A 17 -0.45 -5.99 6.91
N ALA A 18 -0.73 -4.69 6.99
CA ALA A 18 -2.08 -4.19 7.24
C ALA A 18 -3.08 -4.63 6.16
N LEU A 19 -2.67 -4.58 4.88
CA LEU A 19 -3.47 -5.05 3.75
C LEU A 19 -3.69 -6.57 3.81
N ALA A 20 -2.64 -7.34 4.12
CA ALA A 20 -2.75 -8.79 4.29
C ALA A 20 -3.75 -9.16 5.37
N ALA A 21 -3.62 -8.54 6.55
CA ALA A 21 -4.55 -8.76 7.66
C ALA A 21 -6.00 -8.40 7.30
N ALA A 22 -6.20 -7.29 6.59
CA ALA A 22 -7.52 -6.87 6.14
C ALA A 22 -8.13 -7.84 5.11
N LEU A 23 -7.34 -8.31 4.13
CA LEU A 23 -7.80 -9.27 3.12
C LEU A 23 -8.13 -10.63 3.73
N LEU A 24 -7.32 -11.12 4.67
CA LEU A 24 -7.61 -12.35 5.42
C LEU A 24 -8.91 -12.22 6.21
N ALA A 25 -9.17 -11.07 6.84
CA ALA A 25 -10.40 -10.81 7.56
C ALA A 25 -11.65 -10.78 6.65
N GLU A 26 -11.50 -10.35 5.40
CA GLU A 26 -12.54 -10.38 4.37
C GLU A 26 -12.61 -11.75 3.64
N GLY A 27 -11.85 -12.76 4.08
CA GLY A 27 -11.92 -14.13 3.57
C GLY A 27 -11.12 -14.43 2.31
N ALA A 28 -10.18 -13.58 1.90
CA ALA A 28 -9.30 -13.82 0.77
C ALA A 28 -8.17 -14.80 1.11
N GLU A 29 -7.60 -15.44 0.09
CA GLU A 29 -6.31 -16.10 0.16
C GLU A 29 -5.21 -15.08 -0.20
N VAL A 30 -4.21 -14.91 0.65
CA VAL A 30 -3.18 -13.90 0.49
C VAL A 30 -1.83 -14.53 0.23
N THR A 31 -1.14 -14.01 -0.78
CA THR A 31 0.27 -14.30 -1.05
C THR A 31 1.07 -13.02 -0.90
N LEU A 32 2.17 -13.07 -0.16
CA LEU A 32 3.07 -11.94 0.08
C LEU A 32 4.37 -12.11 -0.68
N LEU A 33 4.81 -11.08 -1.39
CA LEU A 33 6.19 -10.97 -1.83
C LEU A 33 6.96 -10.13 -0.82
N VAL A 34 7.95 -10.75 -0.19
CA VAL A 34 8.79 -10.18 0.86
C VAL A 34 10.16 -9.86 0.29
N ARG A 35 10.72 -8.71 0.59
CA ARG A 35 12.06 -8.33 0.12
C ARG A 35 13.12 -9.28 0.69
N PRO A 36 14.10 -9.71 -0.13
CA PRO A 36 15.32 -10.32 0.38
C PRO A 36 16.02 -9.36 1.33
N ASP A 37 16.23 -9.79 2.57
CA ASP A 37 16.89 -8.97 3.58
C ASP A 37 17.62 -9.88 4.58
N LYS A 38 18.41 -9.29 5.49
CA LYS A 38 19.12 -10.02 6.54
C LYS A 38 18.18 -10.61 7.59
N ILE A 39 16.97 -10.05 7.74
CA ILE A 39 15.95 -10.56 8.68
C ILE A 39 15.14 -11.65 7.97
N PRO A 40 15.03 -12.86 8.56
CA PRO A 40 14.21 -13.92 7.99
C PRO A 40 12.76 -13.49 7.76
N PRO A 41 12.12 -13.90 6.64
CA PRO A 41 10.74 -13.50 6.33
C PRO A 41 9.74 -13.88 7.43
N GLU A 42 9.89 -15.02 8.08
CA GLU A 42 9.04 -15.50 9.17
C GLU A 42 9.06 -14.53 10.35
N GLU A 43 10.25 -14.09 10.74
CA GLU A 43 10.41 -13.13 11.82
C GLU A 43 9.81 -11.78 11.47
N ARG A 44 9.96 -11.36 10.20
CA ARG A 44 9.42 -10.10 9.70
C ARG A 44 7.90 -10.11 9.62
N LEU A 45 7.31 -11.20 9.14
CA LEU A 45 5.86 -11.35 9.01
C LEU A 45 5.15 -11.67 10.33
N GLY A 46 5.88 -12.26 11.31
CA GLY A 46 5.29 -12.69 12.58
C GLY A 46 4.08 -13.60 12.34
N SER A 47 2.95 -13.32 12.97
CA SER A 47 1.72 -14.14 12.87
C SER A 47 1.09 -14.20 11.47
N LEU A 48 1.53 -13.39 10.53
CA LEU A 48 1.09 -13.49 9.14
C LEU A 48 1.79 -14.61 8.38
N ALA A 49 2.98 -15.05 8.82
CA ALA A 49 3.73 -16.13 8.19
C ALA A 49 2.91 -17.42 8.10
N ASP A 50 2.19 -17.77 9.19
CA ASP A 50 1.38 -18.98 9.25
C ASP A 50 0.03 -18.87 8.53
N ARG A 51 -0.40 -17.65 8.25
CA ARG A 51 -1.74 -17.35 7.70
C ARG A 51 -1.74 -16.97 6.24
N THR A 52 -0.57 -16.76 5.66
CA THR A 52 -0.37 -16.37 4.26
C THR A 52 0.62 -17.29 3.58
N ARG A 53 0.55 -17.35 2.25
CA ARG A 53 1.69 -17.83 1.47
C ARG A 53 2.64 -16.66 1.29
N TRP A 54 3.94 -16.91 1.34
CA TRP A 54 4.91 -15.87 1.08
C TRP A 54 6.10 -16.40 0.30
N TYR A 55 6.72 -15.50 -0.46
CA TYR A 55 7.92 -15.77 -1.24
C TYR A 55 8.86 -14.58 -1.14
N THR A 56 10.14 -14.85 -1.15
CA THR A 56 11.16 -13.80 -1.22
C THR A 56 11.35 -13.38 -2.66
N ALA A 57 11.16 -12.09 -2.94
CA ALA A 57 11.35 -11.54 -4.29
C ALA A 57 11.79 -10.06 -4.23
N ASP A 58 12.71 -9.70 -5.12
CA ASP A 58 13.15 -8.32 -5.31
C ASP A 58 12.37 -7.70 -6.48
N VAL A 59 11.54 -6.69 -6.21
CA VAL A 59 10.72 -6.03 -7.23
C VAL A 59 11.53 -5.21 -8.25
N TRP A 60 12.76 -4.86 -7.94
CA TRP A 60 13.66 -4.19 -8.88
C TRP A 60 14.40 -5.16 -9.79
N ASN A 61 14.40 -6.45 -9.47
CA ASN A 61 14.95 -7.51 -10.31
C ASN A 61 13.83 -8.29 -11.03
N PRO A 62 13.60 -8.08 -12.34
CA PRO A 62 12.53 -8.76 -13.07
C PRO A 62 12.63 -10.29 -13.04
N ALA A 63 13.86 -10.85 -12.99
CA ALA A 63 14.06 -12.30 -12.93
C ALA A 63 13.52 -12.90 -11.62
N SER A 64 13.66 -12.15 -10.50
CA SER A 64 13.13 -12.55 -9.19
C SER A 64 11.61 -12.62 -9.15
N LEU A 65 10.92 -11.91 -10.04
CA LEU A 65 9.46 -11.86 -10.09
C LEU A 65 8.82 -12.94 -10.97
N LYS A 66 9.64 -13.71 -11.71
CA LYS A 66 9.14 -14.68 -12.69
C LYS A 66 8.25 -15.73 -12.05
N GLY A 67 7.02 -15.85 -12.55
CA GLY A 67 6.05 -16.88 -12.14
C GLY A 67 5.19 -16.51 -10.92
N HIS A 68 5.54 -15.50 -10.12
CA HIS A 68 4.79 -15.14 -8.90
C HIS A 68 3.40 -14.58 -9.17
N GLY A 69 3.11 -14.06 -10.36
CA GLY A 69 1.76 -13.60 -10.73
C GLY A 69 0.74 -14.73 -10.93
N ARG A 70 1.20 -15.95 -11.22
CA ARG A 70 0.32 -17.04 -11.64
C ARG A 70 -0.72 -17.42 -10.61
N GLY A 71 -1.95 -17.55 -11.10
CA GLY A 71 -3.08 -18.01 -10.29
C GLY A 71 -3.63 -16.98 -9.30
N HIS A 72 -3.20 -15.72 -9.38
CA HIS A 72 -3.77 -14.64 -8.59
C HIS A 72 -4.78 -13.83 -9.43
N ALA A 73 -5.94 -13.56 -8.85
CA ALA A 73 -6.95 -12.74 -9.50
C ALA A 73 -6.59 -11.24 -9.45
N VAL A 74 -5.96 -10.81 -8.37
CA VAL A 74 -5.59 -9.41 -8.12
C VAL A 74 -4.17 -9.35 -7.58
N ALA A 75 -3.39 -8.37 -8.03
CA ALA A 75 -2.11 -8.00 -7.43
C ALA A 75 -2.20 -6.58 -6.85
N ILE A 76 -1.76 -6.40 -5.61
CA ILE A 76 -1.68 -5.09 -4.96
C ILE A 76 -0.20 -4.72 -4.85
N HIS A 77 0.19 -3.64 -5.54
CA HIS A 77 1.55 -3.12 -5.50
C HIS A 77 1.65 -1.99 -4.48
N THR A 78 2.36 -2.23 -3.37
CA THR A 78 2.48 -1.27 -2.27
C THR A 78 3.82 -0.54 -2.28
N ILE A 79 4.78 -1.03 -3.04
CA ILE A 79 6.17 -0.59 -2.99
C ILE A 79 6.38 0.74 -3.70
N GLY A 80 7.32 1.51 -3.17
CA GLY A 80 7.76 2.80 -3.68
C GLY A 80 8.35 3.64 -2.55
N GLY A 81 9.27 4.55 -2.86
CA GLY A 81 9.94 5.41 -1.87
C GLY A 81 9.41 6.83 -1.89
N MET A 82 9.14 7.40 -0.72
CA MET A 82 8.87 8.84 -0.53
C MET A 82 10.15 9.66 -0.37
N THR A 83 11.22 9.01 0.05
CA THR A 83 12.56 9.59 0.20
C THR A 83 13.42 9.08 -0.95
N ALA A 84 14.15 9.96 -1.59
CA ALA A 84 15.13 9.64 -2.61
C ALA A 84 16.53 9.90 -2.06
N ASP A 85 17.46 9.03 -2.44
CA ASP A 85 18.90 9.25 -2.24
C ASP A 85 19.63 9.12 -3.59
N PRO A 86 19.69 10.21 -4.37
CA PRO A 86 20.31 10.17 -5.68
C PRO A 86 21.80 9.80 -5.64
N ALA A 87 22.49 10.05 -4.54
CA ALA A 87 23.90 9.68 -4.37
C ALA A 87 24.11 8.16 -4.36
N GLN A 88 23.10 7.42 -3.88
CA GLN A 88 23.07 5.97 -3.92
C GLN A 88 22.29 5.40 -5.13
N GLY A 89 21.90 6.25 -6.09
CA GLY A 89 21.11 5.83 -7.24
C GLY A 89 19.61 5.62 -6.95
N LEU A 90 19.16 5.90 -5.72
CA LEU A 90 17.78 5.71 -5.26
C LEU A 90 16.92 6.93 -5.64
N THR A 91 16.68 7.10 -6.93
CA THR A 91 15.81 8.18 -7.44
C THR A 91 14.34 7.85 -7.26
N TYR A 92 13.47 8.87 -7.27
CA TYR A 92 12.02 8.64 -7.27
C TYR A 92 11.55 7.78 -8.46
N GLN A 93 12.19 7.94 -9.61
CA GLN A 93 11.92 7.15 -10.81
C GLN A 93 12.28 5.68 -10.58
N TYR A 94 13.47 5.41 -10.09
CA TYR A 94 13.89 4.05 -9.78
C TYR A 94 12.96 3.38 -8.78
N LEU A 95 12.72 4.05 -7.65
CA LEU A 95 11.93 3.49 -6.56
C LEU A 95 10.47 3.24 -6.95
N ASN A 96 9.85 4.14 -7.73
CA ASN A 96 8.41 4.09 -7.97
C ASN A 96 8.03 3.59 -9.36
N ILE A 97 8.80 3.92 -10.41
CA ILE A 97 8.46 3.56 -11.78
C ILE A 97 9.02 2.20 -12.13
N VAL A 98 10.30 1.94 -11.86
CA VAL A 98 10.93 0.65 -12.20
C VAL A 98 10.26 -0.49 -11.45
N SER A 99 10.01 -0.34 -10.15
CA SER A 99 9.28 -1.34 -9.35
C SER A 99 7.87 -1.60 -9.91
N THR A 100 7.13 -0.55 -10.22
CA THR A 100 5.77 -0.67 -10.81
C THR A 100 5.82 -1.37 -12.16
N ARG A 101 6.77 -1.01 -13.04
CA ARG A 101 6.95 -1.62 -14.36
C ARG A 101 7.20 -3.12 -14.24
N ASN A 102 8.12 -3.51 -13.38
CA ASN A 102 8.48 -4.91 -13.22
C ASN A 102 7.31 -5.74 -12.68
N VAL A 103 6.60 -5.22 -11.67
CA VAL A 103 5.41 -5.88 -11.13
C VAL A 103 4.26 -5.94 -12.15
N ALA A 104 4.07 -4.90 -12.95
CA ALA A 104 3.06 -4.90 -14.00
C ALA A 104 3.37 -5.96 -15.08
N HIS A 105 4.63 -6.10 -15.49
CA HIS A 105 5.05 -7.19 -16.39
C HIS A 105 4.84 -8.59 -15.77
N MET A 106 5.15 -8.75 -14.48
CA MET A 106 4.84 -9.98 -13.76
C MET A 106 3.34 -10.29 -13.79
N CYS A 107 2.49 -9.29 -13.60
CA CYS A 107 1.03 -9.45 -13.66
C CYS A 107 0.57 -9.89 -15.06
N VAL A 108 1.04 -9.21 -16.11
CA VAL A 108 0.69 -9.56 -17.50
C VAL A 108 1.14 -11.00 -17.83
N ASN A 109 2.40 -11.33 -17.55
CA ASN A 109 2.96 -12.66 -17.82
C ASN A 109 2.35 -13.78 -16.97
N GLY A 110 1.85 -13.43 -15.79
CA GLY A 110 1.19 -14.35 -14.85
C GLY A 110 -0.31 -14.50 -15.05
N GLY A 111 -0.92 -13.75 -15.97
CA GLY A 111 -2.37 -13.75 -16.19
C GLY A 111 -3.17 -13.17 -15.02
N VAL A 112 -2.60 -12.21 -14.29
CA VAL A 112 -3.34 -11.50 -13.22
C VAL A 112 -4.41 -10.62 -13.86
N ASN A 113 -5.65 -10.78 -13.43
CA ASN A 113 -6.77 -10.06 -14.05
C ASN A 113 -6.72 -8.57 -13.81
N ARG A 114 -6.25 -8.12 -12.63
CA ARG A 114 -6.23 -6.71 -12.26
C ARG A 114 -5.08 -6.37 -11.31
N MET A 115 -4.44 -5.23 -11.55
CA MET A 115 -3.45 -4.66 -10.66
C MET A 115 -4.02 -3.47 -9.88
N ILE A 116 -3.82 -3.45 -8.56
CA ILE A 116 -4.09 -2.27 -7.72
C ILE A 116 -2.76 -1.60 -7.42
N LEU A 117 -2.61 -0.35 -7.85
CA LEU A 117 -1.43 0.45 -7.57
C LEU A 117 -1.68 1.35 -6.36
N MET A 118 -0.86 1.20 -5.32
CA MET A 118 -0.82 2.15 -4.22
C MET A 118 -0.04 3.40 -4.66
N SER A 119 -0.78 4.44 -5.00
CA SER A 119 -0.28 5.76 -5.36
C SER A 119 -0.50 6.75 -4.23
N ALA A 120 -0.11 8.01 -4.43
CA ALA A 120 -0.18 9.05 -3.41
C ALA A 120 -1.14 10.18 -3.78
N ALA A 121 -1.89 10.68 -2.80
CA ALA A 121 -2.61 11.93 -2.91
C ALA A 121 -1.63 13.11 -2.91
N ARG A 122 -1.83 14.07 -3.79
CA ARG A 122 -1.04 15.31 -3.78
C ARG A 122 -1.37 16.14 -2.54
N ALA A 123 -0.34 16.62 -1.87
CA ALA A 123 -0.46 17.55 -0.74
C ALA A 123 0.72 18.52 -0.73
N PRO A 124 0.57 19.73 -0.16
CA PRO A 124 1.63 20.74 -0.16
C PRO A 124 2.93 20.29 0.53
N TRP A 125 2.84 19.38 1.49
CA TRP A 125 3.98 18.83 2.24
C TRP A 125 4.61 17.59 1.63
N ILE A 126 4.11 17.12 0.48
CA ILE A 126 4.68 15.96 -0.21
C ILE A 126 5.55 16.44 -1.38
N ASN A 127 6.74 15.86 -1.50
CA ASN A 127 7.68 16.21 -2.55
C ASN A 127 7.07 16.06 -3.94
N ALA A 128 7.23 17.10 -4.77
CA ALA A 128 6.66 17.14 -6.13
C ALA A 128 7.27 16.06 -7.04
N GLY A 129 8.56 15.76 -6.91
CA GLY A 129 9.24 14.71 -7.67
C GLY A 129 8.68 13.32 -7.37
N TYR A 130 8.40 13.03 -6.09
CA TYR A 130 7.72 11.80 -5.71
C TYR A 130 6.33 11.69 -6.34
N ILE A 131 5.53 12.75 -6.28
CA ILE A 131 4.20 12.77 -6.91
C ILE A 131 4.30 12.60 -8.42
N ALA A 132 5.27 13.23 -9.08
CA ALA A 132 5.51 13.09 -10.52
C ALA A 132 5.82 11.62 -10.87
N ALA A 133 6.72 10.96 -10.15
CA ALA A 133 7.06 9.56 -10.36
C ALA A 133 5.85 8.62 -10.14
N LYS A 134 5.01 8.87 -9.12
CA LYS A 134 3.77 8.12 -8.92
C LYS A 134 2.77 8.31 -10.07
N ARG A 135 2.64 9.51 -10.63
CA ARG A 135 1.77 9.76 -11.81
C ARG A 135 2.29 9.10 -13.07
N GLU A 136 3.60 9.07 -13.26
CA GLU A 136 4.22 8.35 -14.36
C GLU A 136 4.01 6.83 -14.24
N ALA A 137 4.12 6.27 -13.03
CA ALA A 137 3.80 4.87 -12.78
C ALA A 137 2.32 4.54 -13.07
N GLU A 138 1.37 5.44 -12.69
CA GLU A 138 -0.04 5.31 -13.05
C GLU A 138 -0.22 5.29 -14.58
N ALA A 139 0.38 6.24 -15.29
CA ALA A 139 0.30 6.33 -16.75
C ALA A 139 0.95 5.11 -17.46
N TYR A 140 2.00 4.54 -16.86
CA TYR A 140 2.64 3.35 -17.40
C TYR A 140 1.69 2.13 -17.40
N ILE A 141 1.04 1.81 -16.28
CA ILE A 141 0.13 0.66 -16.22
C ILE A 141 -1.10 0.84 -17.11
N GLU A 142 -1.51 2.09 -17.37
CA GLU A 142 -2.56 2.40 -18.34
C GLU A 142 -2.14 2.09 -19.77
N ARG A 143 -0.92 2.50 -20.15
CA ARG A 143 -0.40 2.29 -21.50
C ARG A 143 -0.23 0.83 -21.89
N ILE A 144 0.12 -0.04 -20.94
CA ILE A 144 0.27 -1.48 -21.22
C ILE A 144 -1.05 -2.23 -21.28
N GLY A 145 -2.20 -1.56 -21.07
CA GLY A 145 -3.53 -2.16 -21.15
C GLY A 145 -3.87 -3.12 -20.01
N LEU A 146 -3.09 -3.14 -18.93
CA LEU A 146 -3.41 -3.95 -17.76
C LEU A 146 -4.60 -3.34 -17.01
N ALA A 147 -5.65 -4.15 -16.78
CA ALA A 147 -6.77 -3.70 -15.96
C ALA A 147 -6.27 -3.27 -14.59
N ASN A 148 -6.57 -2.04 -14.20
CA ASN A 148 -5.97 -1.45 -13.02
C ASN A 148 -6.94 -0.64 -12.18
N THR A 149 -6.58 -0.48 -10.91
CA THR A 149 -7.24 0.41 -9.96
C THR A 149 -6.16 1.18 -9.22
N ILE A 150 -6.31 2.49 -9.14
CA ILE A 150 -5.33 3.38 -8.53
C ILE A 150 -5.86 3.87 -7.19
N ILE A 151 -5.10 3.65 -6.12
CA ILE A 151 -5.42 4.15 -4.79
C ILE A 151 -4.49 5.32 -4.49
N ARG A 152 -4.98 6.54 -4.65
CA ARG A 152 -4.24 7.76 -4.27
C ARG A 152 -4.41 8.00 -2.77
N ALA A 153 -3.63 7.27 -1.99
CA ALA A 153 -3.68 7.30 -0.54
C ALA A 153 -3.05 8.57 0.03
N PRO A 154 -3.59 9.10 1.16
CA PRO A 154 -2.91 10.13 1.94
C PRO A 154 -1.84 9.49 2.82
N LEU A 155 -1.15 10.29 3.65
CA LEU A 155 -0.34 9.78 4.75
C LEU A 155 -1.19 8.90 5.68
N VAL A 156 -0.62 7.79 6.12
CA VAL A 156 -1.26 6.84 7.02
C VAL A 156 -0.55 6.76 8.37
N TYR A 157 -1.28 6.37 9.40
CA TYR A 157 -0.73 6.22 10.73
C TYR A 157 -1.39 5.04 11.47
N ALA A 158 -0.64 4.43 12.40
CA ALA A 158 -1.19 3.44 13.32
C ALA A 158 -2.02 4.11 14.43
N ARG A 159 -3.13 3.48 14.83
CA ARG A 159 -3.88 3.92 16.02
C ARG A 159 -3.13 3.51 17.29
N GLY A 160 -3.36 4.26 18.36
CA GLY A 160 -2.76 3.94 19.67
C GLY A 160 -1.38 4.55 19.92
N HIS A 161 -0.72 5.08 18.91
CA HIS A 161 0.53 5.83 19.07
C HIS A 161 0.31 7.34 19.21
N PRO A 162 1.16 8.06 19.95
CA PRO A 162 1.09 9.51 20.05
C PRO A 162 1.24 10.10 18.63
N ARG A 163 0.26 10.91 18.24
CA ARG A 163 0.26 11.53 16.91
C ARG A 163 1.05 12.82 16.97
N PRO A 164 1.99 13.06 16.05
CA PRO A 164 2.60 14.37 15.89
C PRO A 164 1.52 15.45 15.78
N LEU A 165 1.74 16.63 16.36
CA LEU A 165 0.81 17.76 16.31
C LEU A 165 0.35 18.09 14.90
N PHE A 166 1.25 17.93 13.92
CA PHE A 166 0.97 18.07 12.50
C PHE A 166 -0.22 17.21 12.04
N TYR A 167 -0.25 15.91 12.41
CA TYR A 167 -1.36 15.01 12.02
C TYR A 167 -2.68 15.41 12.64
N ARG A 168 -2.64 15.96 13.88
CA ARG A 168 -3.84 16.45 14.58
C ARG A 168 -4.39 17.69 13.89
N LEU A 169 -3.50 18.65 13.57
CA LEU A 169 -3.85 19.88 12.86
C LEU A 169 -4.43 19.57 11.46
N MET A 170 -3.76 18.72 10.69
CA MET A 170 -4.23 18.32 9.36
C MET A 170 -5.57 17.59 9.38
N SER A 171 -5.80 16.77 10.40
CA SER A 171 -7.09 16.09 10.57
C SER A 171 -8.21 17.07 10.95
N TRP A 172 -7.91 18.14 11.67
CA TRP A 172 -8.85 19.18 12.04
C TRP A 172 -9.20 20.08 10.84
N LEU A 173 -8.20 20.52 10.08
CA LEU A 173 -8.40 21.32 8.86
C LEU A 173 -9.32 20.67 7.82
N ARG A 174 -9.42 19.34 7.84
CA ARG A 174 -10.33 18.60 6.97
C ARG A 174 -11.80 18.96 7.14
N VAL A 175 -12.19 19.40 8.34
CA VAL A 175 -13.59 19.68 8.70
C VAL A 175 -13.93 21.15 8.54
N VAL A 176 -12.93 22.03 8.50
CA VAL A 176 -13.11 23.49 8.43
C VAL A 176 -13.33 23.93 6.98
N PRO A 177 -14.49 24.57 6.66
CA PRO A 177 -14.61 25.35 5.43
C PRO A 177 -13.61 26.52 5.49
N PRO A 178 -12.87 26.88 4.45
CA PRO A 178 -12.90 26.50 3.03
C PRO A 178 -11.99 25.32 2.66
N PHE A 179 -11.20 24.78 3.59
CA PHE A 179 -10.25 23.70 3.28
C PHE A 179 -10.95 22.44 2.77
N ALA A 180 -12.14 22.14 3.25
CA ALA A 180 -12.96 21.04 2.74
C ALA A 180 -13.30 21.21 1.24
N TRP A 181 -13.46 22.45 0.77
CA TRP A 181 -13.81 22.78 -0.61
C TRP A 181 -12.60 22.66 -1.56
N ILE A 182 -11.40 22.94 -1.08
CA ILE A 182 -10.15 22.83 -1.88
C ILE A 182 -9.71 21.35 -2.06
N GLY A 183 -10.52 20.39 -1.63
CA GLY A 183 -10.17 18.96 -1.78
C GLY A 183 -9.19 18.44 -0.73
N TRP A 184 -8.96 19.17 0.37
CA TRP A 184 -8.12 18.77 1.50
C TRP A 184 -8.48 17.41 2.08
N GLN A 185 -9.76 17.03 1.99
CA GLN A 185 -10.24 15.71 2.41
C GLN A 185 -9.53 14.54 1.70
N ARG A 186 -9.00 14.76 0.49
CA ARG A 186 -8.28 13.74 -0.29
C ARG A 186 -6.88 13.48 0.26
N ALA A 187 -6.24 14.48 0.86
CA ALA A 187 -4.87 14.44 1.36
C ALA A 187 -4.77 14.30 2.89
N ALA A 188 -5.88 14.48 3.61
CA ALA A 188 -5.90 14.42 5.07
C ALA A 188 -5.50 13.04 5.59
N PRO A 189 -4.52 12.94 6.51
CA PRO A 189 -4.05 11.69 7.06
C PRO A 189 -5.16 10.78 7.55
N MET A 190 -4.99 9.47 7.41
CA MET A 190 -5.99 8.49 7.84
C MET A 190 -5.37 7.29 8.55
N PRO A 191 -6.12 6.62 9.44
CA PRO A 191 -5.66 5.40 10.07
C PRO A 191 -5.43 4.28 9.03
N ILE A 192 -4.36 3.51 9.21
CA ILE A 192 -3.98 2.41 8.31
C ILE A 192 -5.07 1.33 8.22
N ASP A 193 -5.76 1.04 9.31
CA ASP A 193 -6.83 0.05 9.37
C ASP A 193 -8.04 0.43 8.50
N ILE A 194 -8.37 1.72 8.38
CA ILE A 194 -9.44 2.20 7.49
C ILE A 194 -9.00 2.09 6.03
N LEU A 195 -7.75 2.46 5.74
CA LEU A 195 -7.19 2.33 4.40
C LEU A 195 -7.18 0.85 3.98
N ALA A 196 -6.60 -0.01 4.79
CA ALA A 196 -6.41 -1.42 4.46
C ALA A 196 -7.74 -2.14 4.21
N ARG A 197 -8.76 -1.94 5.07
CA ARG A 197 -10.10 -2.52 4.81
C ARG A 197 -10.76 -1.95 3.57
N GLY A 198 -10.64 -0.64 3.35
CA GLY A 198 -11.18 -0.02 2.13
C GLY A 198 -10.58 -0.61 0.87
N VAL A 199 -9.25 -0.79 0.85
CA VAL A 199 -8.54 -1.40 -0.29
C VAL A 199 -8.87 -2.88 -0.42
N ALA A 200 -8.94 -3.64 0.69
CA ALA A 200 -9.29 -5.06 0.67
C ALA A 200 -10.67 -5.28 0.03
N ARG A 201 -11.67 -4.49 0.40
CA ARG A 201 -13.00 -4.57 -0.19
C ARG A 201 -13.00 -4.22 -1.68
N ILE A 202 -12.26 -3.20 -2.10
CA ILE A 202 -12.08 -2.86 -3.52
C ILE A 202 -11.38 -4.00 -4.28
N ALA A 203 -10.39 -4.65 -3.68
CA ALA A 203 -9.69 -5.77 -4.29
C ALA A 203 -10.61 -6.98 -4.53
N LEU A 204 -11.56 -7.20 -3.63
CA LEU A 204 -12.49 -8.32 -3.71
C LEU A 204 -13.71 -8.06 -4.60
N GLU A 205 -13.95 -6.81 -5.02
CA GLU A 205 -14.97 -6.51 -6.02
C GLU A 205 -14.58 -7.06 -7.39
N ASP A 206 -15.54 -7.61 -8.14
CA ASP A 206 -15.31 -8.10 -9.50
C ASP A 206 -15.11 -6.93 -10.46
N SER A 207 -15.92 -5.89 -10.30
CA SER A 207 -15.87 -4.67 -11.10
C SER A 207 -15.85 -3.45 -10.18
N PRO A 208 -14.69 -2.84 -9.92
CA PRO A 208 -14.64 -1.62 -9.13
C PRO A 208 -15.33 -0.48 -9.86
N GLY A 209 -16.23 0.23 -9.16
CA GLY A 209 -17.02 1.31 -9.75
C GLY A 209 -16.23 2.55 -10.15
N LYS A 210 -14.95 2.63 -9.81
CA LYS A 210 -14.04 3.73 -10.13
C LYS A 210 -12.66 3.20 -10.48
N LYS A 211 -11.95 3.93 -11.34
CA LYS A 211 -10.53 3.67 -11.62
C LYS A 211 -9.61 4.24 -10.54
N ILE A 212 -9.92 5.42 -10.01
CA ILE A 212 -9.10 6.13 -9.03
C ILE A 212 -9.91 6.35 -7.75
N TYR A 213 -9.33 5.95 -6.63
CA TYR A 213 -9.90 6.11 -5.29
C TYR A 213 -9.04 7.02 -4.43
N TYR A 214 -9.70 7.81 -3.58
CA TYR A 214 -9.10 8.71 -2.61
C TYR A 214 -9.54 8.37 -1.19
N ALA A 215 -8.96 9.03 -0.20
CA ALA A 215 -9.30 8.85 1.22
C ALA A 215 -10.80 8.87 1.55
N PRO A 216 -11.63 9.77 0.99
CA PRO A 216 -13.07 9.75 1.23
C PRO A 216 -13.76 8.48 0.73
N ASP A 217 -13.33 7.95 -0.44
CA ASP A 217 -13.88 6.72 -1.00
C ASP A 217 -13.57 5.52 -0.11
N LEU A 218 -12.32 5.42 0.36
CA LEU A 218 -11.88 4.37 1.28
C LEU A 218 -12.63 4.43 2.62
N ARG A 219 -12.87 5.64 3.16
CA ARG A 219 -13.66 5.82 4.37
C ARG A 219 -15.10 5.35 4.20
N ARG A 220 -15.72 5.60 3.06
CA ARG A 220 -17.10 5.15 2.75
C ARG A 220 -17.24 3.63 2.70
N ARG A 221 -16.16 2.92 2.35
CA ARG A 221 -16.10 1.45 2.35
C ARG A 221 -16.03 0.83 3.75
N ASN A 222 -15.87 1.64 4.79
CA ASN A 222 -15.84 1.21 6.17
C ASN A 222 -17.15 1.63 6.87
N THR A 223 -17.72 0.74 7.69
CA THR A 223 -18.89 1.04 8.52
C THR A 223 -18.55 2.10 9.56
N TRP A 224 -19.57 2.70 10.15
CA TRP A 224 -19.37 3.71 11.20
C TRP A 224 -18.63 3.13 12.42
N SER A 225 -18.96 1.91 12.84
CA SER A 225 -18.32 1.21 13.94
C SER A 225 -16.83 0.95 13.67
N GLU A 226 -16.47 0.47 12.47
CA GLU A 226 -15.08 0.24 12.05
C GLU A 226 -14.27 1.54 12.03
N ARG A 227 -14.88 2.64 11.61
CA ARG A 227 -14.22 3.95 11.63
C ARG A 227 -13.91 4.46 13.03
N ARG A 228 -14.72 4.11 14.03
CA ARG A 228 -14.54 4.53 15.43
C ARG A 228 -13.65 3.60 16.24
N ARG A 229 -13.91 2.29 16.20
CA ARG A 229 -13.26 1.32 17.09
C ARG A 229 -11.90 0.83 16.62
N GLY A 230 -11.61 0.92 15.32
CA GLY A 230 -10.42 0.30 14.75
C GLY A 230 -10.55 -1.21 14.69
N SER A 231 -9.52 -1.90 14.19
CA SER A 231 -9.45 -3.36 14.20
C SER A 231 -8.25 -3.79 15.03
N ALA A 232 -8.47 -4.58 16.06
CA ALA A 232 -7.41 -5.13 16.89
C ALA A 232 -6.40 -5.96 16.09
N TYR A 233 -6.84 -6.59 14.99
CA TYR A 233 -6.00 -7.42 14.13
C TYR A 233 -5.00 -6.62 13.27
N ILE A 234 -5.29 -5.36 12.97
CA ILE A 234 -4.47 -4.52 12.10
C ILE A 234 -3.55 -3.60 12.92
N THR A 235 -3.86 -3.43 14.20
CA THR A 235 -3.13 -2.54 15.11
C THR A 235 -2.09 -3.25 15.96
N GLN A 236 -2.02 -4.58 15.93
CA GLN A 236 -0.91 -5.28 16.60
C GLN A 236 0.37 -5.03 15.79
N PRO A 237 1.37 -4.36 16.38
CA PRO A 237 2.65 -4.23 15.74
C PRO A 237 3.23 -5.62 15.52
N THR A 238 3.60 -5.96 14.30
CA THR A 238 4.52 -7.06 14.01
C THR A 238 5.79 -6.88 14.87
N ALA A 239 6.46 -7.96 15.23
CA ALA A 239 7.69 -7.90 16.05
C ALA A 239 8.70 -6.87 15.51
N ALA A 240 8.73 -6.67 14.18
CA ALA A 240 9.53 -5.64 13.49
C ALA A 240 9.12 -4.20 13.85
N SER A 241 7.85 -3.94 14.17
CA SER A 241 7.35 -2.60 14.52
C SER A 241 7.52 -2.24 16.00
N ARG A 242 8.07 -3.14 16.82
CA ARG A 242 8.40 -2.86 18.23
C ARG A 242 9.70 -2.08 18.42
N ARG A 243 10.45 -1.79 17.34
CA ARG A 243 11.61 -0.90 17.44
C ARG A 243 11.12 0.53 17.68
N PRO A 244 11.80 1.30 18.57
CA PRO A 244 11.45 2.70 18.79
C PRO A 244 11.46 3.46 17.46
N ILE A 245 10.54 4.42 17.33
CA ILE A 245 10.32 5.28 16.16
C ILE A 245 11.55 6.20 15.85
N ASP A 246 12.70 5.95 16.43
CA ASP A 246 13.92 6.75 16.25
C ASP A 246 14.66 6.51 14.92
N ARG A 247 14.16 5.62 14.06
CA ARG A 247 14.65 5.48 12.69
C ARG A 247 13.52 5.69 11.71
N ILE A 248 13.36 6.93 11.31
CA ILE A 248 12.51 7.41 10.20
C ILE A 248 12.81 6.71 8.86
N ASP A 249 13.88 5.90 8.79
CA ASP A 249 14.40 5.37 7.54
C ASP A 249 13.83 4.02 7.10
N ASP A 250 13.24 3.21 7.98
CA ASP A 250 12.73 1.88 7.60
C ASP A 250 11.20 1.79 7.46
N ASP A 251 10.45 2.76 8.01
CA ASP A 251 8.99 2.80 7.99
C ASP A 251 8.44 4.03 7.27
N ALA A 252 9.05 4.45 6.17
CA ALA A 252 8.40 5.39 5.28
C ALA A 252 7.01 4.83 4.92
N PRO A 253 5.92 5.61 5.09
CA PRO A 253 4.54 5.09 5.06
C PRO A 253 4.12 4.45 3.73
N PHE A 254 5.00 4.29 2.78
CA PHE A 254 4.76 3.70 1.47
C PHE A 254 5.93 2.87 0.93
N GLY A 255 6.88 2.39 1.72
CA GLY A 255 7.73 1.58 0.99
C GLY A 255 9.10 1.21 1.40
N TRP A 256 9.50 0.25 0.68
CA TRP A 256 10.84 -0.22 0.55
C TRP A 256 11.76 0.87 0.01
N THR A 257 12.86 1.10 0.70
CA THR A 257 14.09 1.55 0.09
C THR A 257 14.93 0.32 -0.19
N PRO A 258 15.56 0.18 -1.35
CA PRO A 258 16.43 -0.93 -1.65
C PRO A 258 17.65 -0.97 -0.73
#